data_604a75f47bbb37ba2f8f9f35908c97b8
#
_entry.id   604a75f47bbb37ba2f8f9f35908c97b8
#
_cell.length_a   1.000
_cell.length_b   1.000
_cell.length_c   1.000
_cell.angle_alpha   90.00
_cell.angle_beta   90.00
_cell.angle_gamma   90.00
#
_symmetry.space_group_name_H-M   'P 1'
#
loop_
_entity.id
_entity.type
_entity.pdbx_description
1 polymer ?
#
loop_
_entity_poly.entity_id
_entity_poly.type
_entity_poly.pdbx_seq_one_letter_code
_entity_poly.pdbx_strand_id
1 'polypeptide(L)'
;MRAYCWIAVLLASTGLAVDDYSLPGINSDEILMPVNVWGEVRNPGIHMVPWDSDLRDALSAAGGPTSSADLSSVKIVLQGINMEYDLSDYLDGEGAPLPGLEPDATVYVSASSYEWWKDVVDFSYKILVMANVILLMSRT
;
A
#
# COMPACT_ATOMS: atom_id res chain seq x y z
N MET A 1 3.98 13.68 -75.73
CA MET A 1 3.50 12.39 -75.22
C MET A 1 4.56 11.65 -74.44
N ARG A 2 5.25 12.26 -73.56
CA ARG A 2 6.34 11.54 -72.78
C ARG A 2 6.66 12.21 -71.48
N ALA A 3 5.68 12.58 -70.66
CA ALA A 3 5.92 13.30 -69.45
C ALA A 3 5.01 12.94 -68.26
N TYR A 4 4.27 11.82 -68.29
CA TYR A 4 3.32 11.46 -67.23
C TYR A 4 3.66 10.18 -66.46
N CYS A 5 4.90 9.68 -66.59
CA CYS A 5 5.27 8.39 -66.01
C CYS A 5 6.05 8.50 -64.71
N TRP A 6 6.24 9.69 -64.14
CA TRP A 6 7.13 9.88 -62.99
C TRP A 6 6.45 10.35 -61.69
N ILE A 7 5.15 10.43 -61.65
CA ILE A 7 4.42 10.94 -60.47
C ILE A 7 3.83 9.79 -59.59
N ALA A 8 3.94 8.54 -60.04
CA ALA A 8 3.30 7.41 -59.35
C ALA A 8 4.14 6.65 -58.35
N VAL A 9 5.33 7.13 -57.98
CA VAL A 9 6.26 6.35 -57.12
C VAL A 9 6.52 7.00 -55.73
N LEU A 10 5.83 8.06 -55.37
CA LEU A 10 6.05 8.77 -54.10
C LEU A 10 4.92 8.60 -53.07
N LEU A 11 4.13 7.53 -53.18
CA LEU A 11 3.19 7.10 -52.12
C LEU A 11 3.69 5.80 -51.45
N ALA A 12 5.00 5.72 -51.20
CA ALA A 12 5.56 4.64 -50.42
C ALA A 12 5.60 5.05 -48.95
N SER A 13 4.68 4.45 -48.21
CA SER A 13 4.86 4.01 -46.82
C SER A 13 5.42 5.04 -45.84
N THR A 14 4.59 5.92 -45.34
CA THR A 14 4.72 6.30 -43.94
C THR A 14 4.09 5.18 -43.12
N GLY A 15 4.82 4.09 -42.94
CA GLY A 15 4.54 3.14 -41.91
C GLY A 15 4.70 3.89 -40.57
N LEU A 16 3.56 4.23 -39.94
CA LEU A 16 3.56 4.62 -38.55
C LEU A 16 4.09 3.39 -37.79
N ALA A 17 5.39 3.41 -37.45
CA ALA A 17 5.89 2.56 -36.43
C ALA A 17 5.16 3.01 -35.15
N VAL A 18 4.18 2.24 -34.72
CA VAL A 18 3.67 2.31 -33.37
C VAL A 18 4.83 1.81 -32.52
N ASP A 19 5.64 2.74 -31.99
CA ASP A 19 6.60 2.40 -30.97
C ASP A 19 5.80 1.76 -29.84
N ASP A 20 6.10 0.50 -29.59
CA ASP A 20 5.60 -0.27 -28.45
C ASP A 20 6.13 0.43 -27.20
N TYR A 21 5.34 1.36 -26.65
CA TYR A 21 5.65 2.01 -25.39
C TYR A 21 5.47 1.01 -24.28
N SER A 22 6.44 0.12 -24.10
CA SER A 22 6.55 -0.68 -22.90
C SER A 22 6.94 0.26 -21.75
N LEU A 23 5.99 0.54 -20.88
CA LEU A 23 6.27 1.27 -19.66
C LEU A 23 7.30 0.47 -18.85
N PRO A 24 8.43 1.09 -18.43
CA PRO A 24 9.42 0.38 -17.64
C PRO A 24 8.80 -0.05 -16.31
N GLY A 25 8.73 -1.35 -16.10
CA GLY A 25 8.20 -1.99 -14.89
C GLY A 25 6.87 -2.72 -15.04
N ILE A 26 6.23 -2.69 -16.22
CA ILE A 26 5.05 -3.52 -16.50
C ILE A 26 5.45 -4.56 -17.55
N ASN A 27 5.72 -5.77 -17.09
CA ASN A 27 5.81 -6.92 -17.99
C ASN A 27 4.40 -7.23 -18.48
N SER A 28 4.15 -7.06 -19.78
CA SER A 28 2.84 -7.29 -20.40
C SER A 28 2.34 -8.74 -20.31
N ASP A 29 3.18 -9.64 -19.82
CA ASP A 29 2.86 -11.06 -19.62
C ASP A 29 2.61 -11.41 -18.14
N GLU A 30 2.62 -10.41 -17.24
CA GLU A 30 2.41 -10.64 -15.82
C GLU A 30 0.91 -10.75 -15.51
N ILE A 31 0.50 -11.91 -15.00
CA ILE A 31 -0.89 -12.13 -14.57
C ILE A 31 -1.10 -11.39 -13.26
N LEU A 32 -2.01 -10.43 -13.26
CA LEU A 32 -2.39 -9.65 -12.08
C LEU A 32 -3.62 -10.25 -11.41
N MET A 33 -3.65 -10.16 -10.09
CA MET A 33 -4.80 -10.56 -9.26
C MET A 33 -5.27 -9.41 -8.37
N PRO A 34 -6.58 -9.29 -8.11
CA PRO A 34 -7.12 -8.31 -7.18
C PRO A 34 -6.85 -8.76 -5.73
N VAL A 35 -6.41 -7.83 -4.91
CA VAL A 35 -6.27 -7.99 -3.45
C VAL A 35 -6.89 -6.78 -2.76
N ASN A 36 -7.68 -7.02 -1.72
CA ASN A 36 -8.29 -5.98 -0.92
C ASN A 36 -7.34 -5.61 0.24
N VAL A 37 -6.95 -4.34 0.35
CA VAL A 37 -6.13 -3.87 1.47
C VAL A 37 -6.90 -2.80 2.23
N TRP A 38 -7.16 -3.05 3.52
CA TRP A 38 -7.99 -2.19 4.37
C TRP A 38 -7.29 -1.87 5.68
N GLY A 39 -7.76 -0.84 6.35
CA GLY A 39 -7.27 -0.40 7.65
C GLY A 39 -6.20 0.68 7.54
N GLU A 40 -5.20 0.63 8.40
CA GLU A 40 -4.14 1.63 8.55
C GLU A 40 -3.07 1.53 7.45
N VAL A 41 -3.49 1.77 6.22
CA VAL A 41 -2.63 1.89 5.03
C VAL A 41 -2.88 3.22 4.33
N ARG A 42 -1.94 3.68 3.54
CA ARG A 42 -2.04 4.99 2.88
C ARG A 42 -3.16 5.06 1.85
N ASN A 43 -3.34 4.00 1.08
CA ASN A 43 -4.36 3.90 0.03
C ASN A 43 -5.16 2.62 0.22
N PRO A 44 -6.19 2.61 1.08
CA PRO A 44 -7.05 1.44 1.23
C PRO A 44 -7.90 1.20 -0.02
N GLY A 45 -8.19 -0.05 -0.32
CA GLY A 45 -9.01 -0.44 -1.46
C GLY A 45 -8.53 -1.69 -2.17
N ILE A 46 -8.99 -1.88 -3.39
CA ILE A 46 -8.59 -2.99 -4.24
C ILE A 46 -7.33 -2.61 -5.00
N HIS A 47 -6.31 -3.45 -4.92
CA HIS A 47 -5.06 -3.30 -5.64
C HIS A 47 -4.81 -4.50 -6.54
N MET A 48 -4.31 -4.23 -7.74
CA MET A 48 -3.88 -5.28 -8.67
C MET A 48 -2.42 -5.58 -8.40
N VAL A 49 -2.12 -6.80 -8.01
CA VAL A 49 -0.77 -7.29 -7.71
C VAL A 49 -0.45 -8.51 -8.56
N PRO A 50 0.83 -8.83 -8.81
CA PRO A 50 1.22 -10.06 -9.49
C PRO A 50 0.67 -11.31 -8.81
N TRP A 51 0.41 -12.34 -9.60
CA TRP A 51 -0.17 -13.61 -9.12
C TRP A 51 0.62 -14.29 -7.99
N ASP A 52 1.92 -14.14 -7.97
CA ASP A 52 2.83 -14.73 -6.98
C ASP A 52 3.21 -13.75 -5.84
N SER A 53 2.42 -12.69 -5.66
CA SER A 53 2.67 -11.67 -4.65
C SER A 53 2.46 -12.17 -3.23
N ASP A 54 3.27 -11.63 -2.34
CA ASP A 54 3.16 -11.85 -0.90
C ASP A 54 2.48 -10.65 -0.17
N LEU A 55 2.33 -10.76 1.14
CA LEU A 55 1.76 -9.71 1.98
C LEU A 55 2.47 -8.36 1.81
N ARG A 56 3.81 -8.37 1.65
CA ARG A 56 4.61 -7.15 1.48
C ARG A 56 4.26 -6.43 0.17
N ASP A 57 4.05 -7.18 -0.90
CA ASP A 57 3.73 -6.62 -2.22
C ASP A 57 2.36 -5.94 -2.20
N ALA A 58 1.37 -6.56 -1.54
CA ALA A 58 0.04 -5.97 -1.36
C ALA A 58 0.10 -4.67 -0.53
N LEU A 59 0.84 -4.67 0.57
CA LEU A 59 1.01 -3.47 1.40
C LEU A 59 1.77 -2.37 0.64
N SER A 60 2.76 -2.74 -0.16
CA SER A 60 3.50 -1.80 -1.00
C SER A 60 2.62 -1.18 -2.08
N ALA A 61 1.74 -1.96 -2.71
CA ALA A 61 0.75 -1.48 -3.67
C ALA A 61 -0.23 -0.49 -3.03
N ALA A 62 -0.59 -0.70 -1.75
CA ALA A 62 -1.41 0.23 -0.97
C ALA A 62 -0.63 1.45 -0.42
N GLY A 63 0.61 1.65 -0.83
CA GLY A 63 1.45 2.78 -0.40
C GLY A 63 2.10 2.58 0.97
N GLY A 64 2.04 1.38 1.53
CA GLY A 64 2.58 1.03 2.83
C GLY A 64 1.66 1.35 4.01
N PRO A 65 1.98 0.84 5.21
CA PRO A 65 1.25 1.14 6.43
C PRO A 65 1.41 2.60 6.84
N THR A 66 0.44 3.13 7.58
CA THR A 66 0.52 4.46 8.20
C THR A 66 1.36 4.41 9.47
N SER A 67 1.69 5.59 10.04
CA SER A 67 2.39 5.68 11.33
C SER A 67 1.58 5.11 12.50
N SER A 68 0.26 5.04 12.36
CA SER A 68 -0.68 4.51 13.35
C SER A 68 -0.96 3.01 13.17
N ALA A 69 -0.33 2.35 12.20
CA ALA A 69 -0.55 0.95 11.91
C ALA A 69 0.06 0.04 12.98
N ASP A 70 -0.67 -0.99 13.34
CA ASP A 70 -0.18 -2.10 14.16
C ASP A 70 0.30 -3.24 13.25
N LEU A 71 1.62 -3.38 13.12
CA LEU A 71 2.23 -4.41 12.29
C LEU A 71 2.35 -5.76 12.98
N SER A 72 2.14 -5.81 14.30
CA SER A 72 2.19 -7.06 15.07
C SER A 72 0.93 -7.93 14.86
N SER A 73 -0.14 -7.35 14.34
CA SER A 73 -1.42 -8.03 14.16
C SER A 73 -2.06 -7.66 12.82
N VAL A 74 -1.47 -8.16 11.75
CA VAL A 74 -2.02 -8.04 10.39
C VAL A 74 -2.92 -9.23 10.11
N LYS A 75 -4.19 -8.98 9.81
CA LYS A 75 -5.17 -10.03 9.50
C LYS A 75 -5.25 -10.25 8.01
N ILE A 76 -5.19 -11.52 7.61
CA ILE A 76 -5.34 -11.94 6.23
C ILE A 76 -6.53 -12.87 6.16
N VAL A 77 -7.50 -12.53 5.33
CA VAL A 77 -8.68 -13.37 5.10
C VAL A 77 -8.55 -14.00 3.72
N LEU A 78 -8.42 -15.30 3.70
CA LEU A 78 -8.35 -16.12 2.49
C LEU A 78 -9.53 -17.09 2.49
N GLN A 79 -10.40 -17.00 1.49
CA GLN A 79 -11.55 -17.93 1.33
C GLN A 79 -12.37 -18.16 2.61
N GLY A 80 -12.52 -17.12 3.45
CA GLY A 80 -13.22 -17.18 4.72
C GLY A 80 -12.40 -17.70 5.91
N ILE A 81 -11.13 -18.02 5.71
CA ILE A 81 -10.18 -18.37 6.77
C ILE A 81 -9.44 -17.11 7.20
N ASN A 82 -9.49 -16.80 8.48
CA ASN A 82 -8.75 -15.70 9.06
C ASN A 82 -7.38 -16.20 9.53
N MET A 83 -6.33 -15.58 9.04
CA MET A 83 -4.97 -15.76 9.52
C MET A 83 -4.48 -14.44 10.11
N GLU A 84 -3.77 -14.53 11.22
CA GLU A 84 -3.09 -13.39 11.83
C GLU A 84 -1.59 -13.56 11.65
N TYR A 85 -0.93 -12.50 11.20
CA TYR A 85 0.50 -12.52 10.90
C TYR A 85 1.19 -11.34 11.56
N ASP A 86 2.31 -11.63 12.25
CA ASP A 86 3.17 -10.62 12.84
C ASP A 86 4.22 -10.15 11.81
N LEU A 87 3.93 -9.01 11.19
CA LEU A 87 4.84 -8.39 10.23
C LEU A 87 6.02 -7.70 10.93
N SER A 88 5.84 -7.31 12.19
CA SER A 88 6.88 -6.67 13.00
C SER A 88 8.04 -7.63 13.22
N ASP A 89 7.76 -8.86 13.65
CA ASP A 89 8.77 -9.91 13.83
C ASP A 89 9.49 -10.25 12.53
N TYR A 90 8.77 -10.26 11.42
CA TYR A 90 9.39 -10.47 10.12
C TYR A 90 10.38 -9.35 9.74
N LEU A 91 10.03 -8.09 10.01
CA LEU A 91 10.89 -6.94 9.74
C LEU A 91 12.13 -6.92 10.63
N ASP A 92 12.03 -7.48 11.83
CA ASP A 92 13.15 -7.65 12.77
C ASP A 92 14.05 -8.86 12.40
N GLY A 93 13.64 -9.66 11.41
CA GLY A 93 14.40 -10.82 10.91
C GLY A 93 14.17 -12.12 11.71
N GLU A 94 13.21 -12.14 12.62
CA GLU A 94 12.88 -13.27 13.50
C GLU A 94 11.58 -13.98 13.11
N GLY A 95 10.80 -13.39 12.21
CA GLY A 95 9.46 -13.84 11.84
C GLY A 95 9.43 -15.04 10.89
N ALA A 96 8.25 -15.66 10.81
CA ALA A 96 7.92 -16.66 9.81
C ALA A 96 7.99 -16.06 8.39
N PRO A 97 8.17 -16.89 7.36
CA PRO A 97 8.16 -16.40 5.97
C PRO A 97 6.82 -15.74 5.65
N LEU A 98 6.86 -14.71 4.80
CA LEU A 98 5.66 -13.98 4.39
C LEU A 98 4.65 -14.90 3.74
N PRO A 99 3.37 -14.82 4.12
CA PRO A 99 2.31 -15.60 3.46
C PRO A 99 2.11 -15.09 2.04
N GLY A 100 2.01 -16.01 1.09
CA GLY A 100 1.56 -15.73 -0.26
C GLY A 100 0.07 -15.37 -0.25
N LEU A 101 -0.33 -14.51 -1.16
CA LEU A 101 -1.71 -14.09 -1.31
C LEU A 101 -2.39 -14.85 -2.46
N GLU A 102 -3.70 -15.01 -2.33
CA GLU A 102 -4.56 -15.55 -3.37
C GLU A 102 -5.46 -14.44 -3.94
N PRO A 103 -6.04 -14.62 -5.13
CA PRO A 103 -7.03 -13.69 -5.66
C PRO A 103 -8.17 -13.47 -4.68
N ASP A 104 -8.64 -12.22 -4.58
CA ASP A 104 -9.67 -11.77 -3.65
C ASP A 104 -9.31 -11.88 -2.15
N ALA A 105 -8.04 -12.11 -1.82
CA ALA A 105 -7.57 -12.03 -0.45
C ALA A 105 -7.84 -10.64 0.14
N THR A 106 -8.20 -10.59 1.41
CA THR A 106 -8.37 -9.33 2.14
C THR A 106 -7.29 -9.22 3.21
N VAL A 107 -6.50 -8.16 3.12
CA VAL A 107 -5.48 -7.80 4.10
C VAL A 107 -6.04 -6.65 4.94
N TYR A 108 -6.09 -6.82 6.24
CA TYR A 108 -6.55 -5.80 7.18
C TYR A 108 -5.45 -5.44 8.17
N VAL A 109 -5.05 -4.18 8.17
CA VAL A 109 -4.05 -3.62 9.08
C VAL A 109 -4.77 -2.85 10.18
N SER A 110 -4.63 -3.32 11.41
CA SER A 110 -5.25 -2.70 12.59
C SER A 110 -4.57 -1.38 12.96
N ALA A 111 -5.30 -0.49 13.62
CA ALA A 111 -4.71 0.67 14.25
C ALA A 111 -3.99 0.28 15.54
N SER A 112 -2.84 0.87 15.80
CA SER A 112 -2.10 0.70 17.06
C SER A 112 -2.82 1.42 18.19
N SER A 113 -3.05 0.74 19.29
CA SER A 113 -3.58 1.36 20.51
C SER A 113 -2.59 2.31 21.21
N TYR A 114 -1.33 2.31 20.77
CA TYR A 114 -0.29 3.18 21.33
C TYR A 114 -0.58 4.68 21.11
N GLU A 115 -1.11 5.07 19.97
CA GLU A 115 -1.48 6.46 19.67
C GLU A 115 -2.54 6.98 20.66
N TRP A 116 -3.55 6.17 20.99
CA TRP A 116 -4.56 6.53 21.97
C TRP A 116 -3.99 6.77 23.38
N TRP A 117 -3.07 5.92 23.81
CA TRP A 117 -2.40 6.07 25.12
C TRP A 117 -1.54 7.33 25.19
N LYS A 118 -0.89 7.68 24.12
CA LYS A 118 -0.09 8.89 24.02
C LYS A 118 -0.94 10.15 24.23
N ASP A 119 -2.10 10.21 23.57
CA ASP A 119 -3.05 11.33 23.73
C ASP A 119 -3.59 11.41 25.17
N VAL A 120 -3.89 10.29 25.79
CA VAL A 120 -4.32 10.22 27.20
C VAL A 120 -3.24 10.73 28.16
N VAL A 121 -1.99 10.37 27.94
CA VAL A 121 -0.85 10.83 28.77
C VAL A 121 -0.64 12.32 28.60
N ASP A 122 -0.65 12.85 27.37
CA ASP A 122 -0.50 14.27 27.08
C ASP A 122 -1.64 15.10 27.71
N PHE A 123 -2.87 14.61 27.65
CA PHE A 123 -4.00 15.26 28.28
C PHE A 123 -3.90 15.30 29.81
N SER A 124 -3.49 14.17 30.41
CA SER A 124 -3.29 14.07 31.86
C SER A 124 -2.20 15.03 32.35
N TYR A 125 -1.11 15.15 31.61
CA TYR A 125 -0.03 16.10 31.93
C TYR A 125 -0.51 17.55 31.86
N LYS A 126 -1.30 17.93 30.86
CA LYS A 126 -1.88 19.28 30.74
C LYS A 126 -2.79 19.62 31.94
N ILE A 127 -3.62 18.68 32.39
CA ILE A 127 -4.47 18.87 33.58
C ILE A 127 -3.61 19.08 34.83
N LEU A 128 -2.56 18.28 35.00
CA LEU A 128 -1.66 18.40 36.15
C LEU A 128 -0.98 19.78 36.20
N VAL A 129 -0.49 20.26 35.08
CA VAL A 129 0.14 21.58 34.97
C VAL A 129 -0.86 22.69 35.30
N MET A 130 -2.09 22.63 34.77
CA MET A 130 -3.14 23.59 35.05
C MET A 130 -3.51 23.61 36.54
N ALA A 131 -3.65 22.46 37.18
CA ALA A 131 -3.93 22.35 38.60
C ALA A 131 -2.82 22.99 39.47
N ASN A 132 -1.54 22.77 39.11
CA ASN A 132 -0.42 23.40 39.79
C ASN A 132 -0.45 24.93 39.67
N VAL A 133 -0.75 25.46 38.50
CA VAL A 133 -0.85 26.91 38.27
C VAL A 133 -1.97 27.53 39.14
N ILE A 134 -3.13 26.87 39.18
CA ILE A 134 -4.26 27.33 40.01
C ILE A 134 -3.90 27.33 41.49
N LEU A 135 -3.24 26.28 41.99
CA LEU A 135 -2.77 26.19 43.35
C LEU A 135 -1.75 27.29 43.72
N LEU A 136 -0.86 27.62 42.80
CA LEU A 136 0.12 28.71 42.98
C LEU A 136 -0.59 30.08 43.05
N MET A 137 -1.59 30.30 42.21
CA MET A 137 -2.37 31.56 42.18
C MET A 137 -3.27 31.70 43.43
N SER A 138 -3.76 30.60 43.99
CA SER A 138 -4.60 30.63 45.21
C SER A 138 -3.82 30.85 46.51
N ARG A 139 -2.49 30.74 46.45
CA ARG A 139 -1.59 30.97 47.62
C ARG A 139 -1.08 32.42 47.71
N THR A 140 -1.37 33.24 46.74
CA THR A 140 -1.01 34.65 46.73
C THR A 140 -2.22 35.49 47.12
#